data_8d87a2545cd22b7f40156090a8d2fdb5
#
_entry.id   8d87a2545cd22b7f40156090a8d2fdb5
#
_cell.length_a   1.000
_cell.length_b   1.000
_cell.length_c   1.000
_cell.angle_alpha   90.00
_cell.angle_beta   90.00
_cell.angle_gamma   90.00
#
_symmetry.space_group_name_H-M   'P 1'
#
loop_
_entity.id
_entity.type
_entity.pdbx_description
1 polymer ?
#
loop_
_entity_poly.entity_id
_entity_poly.type
_entity_poly.pdbx_seq_one_letter_code
_entity_poly.pdbx_strand_id
1 'polypeptide(L)'
;MTAVTPDDLTISPRRIEFELPDPLPRYWHGGDPFKTHFFNAMSLLFPDGERFFIDSVRYFRDRVKDPRQQQLIKGFIGQEGHHSREHIEYNRRLEAQGYDVTALTEPVRRRIRYANAHFSPERRLAA
;
A
#
# COMPACT_ATOMS: atom_id res chain seq x y z
N MET A 1 -9.09 -26.82 -3.84
CA MET A 1 -8.39 -26.46 -5.09
C MET A 1 -7.16 -25.68 -4.68
N THR A 2 -5.97 -26.20 -4.94
CA THR A 2 -4.72 -25.43 -4.78
C THR A 2 -4.64 -24.44 -5.93
N ALA A 3 -4.64 -23.15 -5.64
CA ALA A 3 -4.37 -22.12 -6.63
C ALA A 3 -2.95 -22.34 -7.17
N VAL A 4 -2.83 -22.61 -8.46
CA VAL A 4 -1.54 -22.75 -9.14
C VAL A 4 -1.19 -21.39 -9.72
N THR A 5 -0.08 -20.81 -9.29
CA THR A 5 0.46 -19.61 -9.92
C THR A 5 0.91 -19.95 -11.34
N PRO A 6 0.46 -19.21 -12.38
CA PRO A 6 0.88 -19.46 -13.76
C PRO A 6 2.41 -19.46 -13.91
N ASP A 7 2.94 -20.35 -14.74
CA ASP A 7 4.38 -20.54 -14.88
C ASP A 7 5.12 -19.36 -15.52
N ASP A 8 4.41 -18.52 -16.25
CA ASP A 8 4.90 -17.31 -16.91
C ASP A 8 4.73 -16.03 -16.09
N LEU A 9 4.10 -16.11 -14.90
CA LEU A 9 3.90 -14.94 -14.05
C LEU A 9 5.22 -14.43 -13.49
N THR A 10 5.53 -13.19 -13.79
CA THR A 10 6.66 -12.43 -13.24
C THR A 10 6.17 -11.11 -12.67
N ILE A 11 6.62 -10.76 -11.46
CA ILE A 11 6.37 -9.44 -10.88
C ILE A 11 7.66 -8.63 -11.05
N SER A 12 7.64 -7.71 -12.01
CA SER A 12 8.75 -6.76 -12.24
C SER A 12 8.37 -5.41 -11.64
N PRO A 13 8.98 -5.02 -10.51
CA PRO A 13 8.71 -3.72 -9.89
C PRO A 13 9.01 -2.60 -10.87
N ARG A 14 8.07 -1.68 -11.03
CA ARG A 14 8.21 -0.51 -11.88
C ARG A 14 8.26 0.74 -11.01
N ARG A 15 9.32 1.51 -11.20
CA ARG A 15 9.40 2.85 -10.63
C ARG A 15 8.68 3.81 -11.57
N ILE A 16 7.44 4.14 -11.24
CA ILE A 16 6.66 5.16 -11.92
C ILE A 16 6.74 6.41 -11.05
N GLU A 17 7.02 7.54 -11.66
CA GLU A 17 6.98 8.85 -11.00
C GLU A 17 5.83 9.62 -11.63
N PHE A 18 4.80 9.89 -10.84
CA PHE A 18 3.66 10.69 -11.31
C PHE A 18 3.99 12.17 -11.15
N GLU A 19 3.91 12.92 -12.23
CA GLU A 19 4.00 14.38 -12.20
C GLU A 19 2.69 14.96 -11.67
N LEU A 20 2.57 15.01 -10.36
CA LEU A 20 1.39 15.61 -9.73
C LEU A 20 1.46 17.13 -9.82
N PRO A 21 0.36 17.82 -10.16
CA PRO A 21 0.31 19.28 -10.14
C PRO A 21 0.72 19.86 -8.78
N ASP A 22 1.40 21.01 -8.82
CA ASP A 22 1.73 21.77 -7.62
C ASP A 22 1.35 23.25 -7.82
N PRO A 23 0.33 23.76 -7.12
CA PRO A 23 -0.52 23.05 -6.17
C PRO A 23 -1.49 22.06 -6.82
N LEU A 24 -1.81 20.97 -6.11
CA LEU A 24 -2.86 20.04 -6.53
C LEU A 24 -4.21 20.75 -6.45
N PRO A 25 -5.06 20.75 -7.51
CA PRO A 25 -6.39 21.33 -7.45
C PRO A 25 -7.22 20.71 -6.33
N ARG A 26 -7.98 21.54 -5.58
CA ARG A 26 -8.76 21.05 -4.41
C ARG A 26 -9.73 19.92 -4.78
N TYR A 27 -10.39 20.02 -5.92
CA TYR A 27 -11.28 18.99 -6.46
C TYR A 27 -10.73 18.47 -7.79
N TRP A 28 -9.56 17.84 -7.70
CA TRP A 28 -8.75 17.42 -8.85
C TRP A 28 -9.44 16.40 -9.76
N HIS A 29 -10.39 15.62 -9.22
CA HIS A 29 -11.11 14.62 -10.01
C HIS A 29 -12.30 15.26 -10.75
N GLY A 30 -12.00 15.99 -11.82
CA GLY A 30 -13.01 16.62 -12.67
C GLY A 30 -13.88 17.70 -11.99
N GLY A 31 -13.39 18.31 -10.91
CA GLY A 31 -14.14 19.28 -10.11
C GLY A 31 -15.17 18.68 -9.16
N ASP A 32 -15.30 17.34 -9.12
CA ASP A 32 -16.27 16.63 -8.28
C ASP A 32 -15.72 16.42 -6.85
N PRO A 33 -16.34 17.03 -5.82
CA PRO A 33 -15.87 16.88 -4.45
C PRO A 33 -15.97 15.44 -3.92
N PHE A 34 -17.08 14.73 -4.23
CA PHE A 34 -17.28 13.37 -3.72
C PHE A 34 -16.23 12.40 -4.28
N LYS A 35 -16.04 12.39 -5.59
CA LYS A 35 -15.03 11.55 -6.23
C LYS A 35 -13.64 11.88 -5.71
N THR A 36 -13.30 13.17 -5.63
CA THR A 36 -12.01 13.61 -5.10
C THR A 36 -11.77 13.08 -3.69
N HIS A 37 -12.73 13.27 -2.78
CA HIS A 37 -12.57 12.82 -1.40
C HIS A 37 -12.57 11.31 -1.26
N PHE A 38 -13.30 10.58 -2.09
CA PHE A 38 -13.26 9.13 -2.13
C PHE A 38 -11.85 8.62 -2.45
N PHE A 39 -11.23 9.13 -3.53
CA PHE A 39 -9.88 8.74 -3.89
C PHE A 39 -8.81 9.26 -2.93
N ASN A 40 -8.99 10.45 -2.34
CA ASN A 40 -8.13 10.94 -1.27
C ASN A 40 -8.16 10.00 -0.07
N ALA A 41 -9.35 9.57 0.36
CA ALA A 41 -9.50 8.65 1.48
C ALA A 41 -8.83 7.29 1.19
N MET A 42 -8.97 6.76 -0.03
CA MET A 42 -8.25 5.54 -0.43
C MET A 42 -6.74 5.74 -0.35
N SER A 43 -6.19 6.82 -0.92
CA SER A 43 -4.75 7.10 -0.89
C SER A 43 -4.20 7.19 0.54
N LEU A 44 -4.95 7.74 1.48
CA LEU A 44 -4.55 7.84 2.88
C LEU A 44 -4.36 6.47 3.56
N LEU A 45 -5.07 5.44 3.10
CA LEU A 45 -5.01 4.10 3.68
C LEU A 45 -3.80 3.29 3.22
N PHE A 46 -3.31 3.55 1.99
CA PHE A 46 -2.34 2.69 1.33
C PHE A 46 -0.97 2.62 2.03
N PRO A 47 -0.29 3.72 2.42
CA PRO A 47 1.06 3.61 2.97
C PRO A 47 1.17 2.71 4.21
N ASP A 48 0.24 2.84 5.14
CA ASP A 48 0.22 2.02 6.36
C ASP A 48 -0.25 0.58 6.06
N GLY A 49 -1.21 0.40 5.15
CA GLY A 49 -1.70 -0.91 4.70
C GLY A 49 -0.63 -1.69 3.95
N GLU A 50 0.05 -1.05 2.99
CA GLU A 50 1.12 -1.67 2.20
C GLU A 50 2.31 -2.07 3.08
N ARG A 51 2.68 -1.23 4.04
CA ARG A 51 3.69 -1.60 5.03
C ARG A 51 3.28 -2.85 5.80
N PHE A 52 2.01 -2.94 6.23
CA PHE A 52 1.49 -4.12 6.91
C PHE A 52 1.56 -5.37 6.03
N PHE A 53 1.22 -5.26 4.73
CA PHE A 53 1.34 -6.36 3.77
C PHE A 53 2.80 -6.78 3.55
N ILE A 54 3.69 -5.82 3.31
CA ILE A 54 5.12 -6.08 3.14
C ILE A 54 5.69 -6.82 4.36
N ASP A 55 5.40 -6.35 5.57
CA ASP A 55 5.93 -6.95 6.80
C ASP A 55 5.35 -8.35 7.04
N SER A 56 4.07 -8.57 6.69
CA SER A 56 3.42 -9.88 6.77
C SER A 56 4.05 -10.90 5.82
N VAL A 57 4.33 -10.49 4.58
CA VAL A 57 5.00 -11.35 3.58
C VAL A 57 6.47 -11.60 3.95
N ARG A 58 7.19 -10.57 4.41
CA ARG A 58 8.59 -10.69 4.84
C ARG A 58 8.79 -11.71 5.95
N TYR A 59 7.85 -11.81 6.88
CA TYR A 59 7.93 -12.78 7.97
C TYR A 59 8.08 -14.22 7.48
N PHE A 60 7.44 -14.55 6.35
CA PHE A 60 7.48 -15.91 5.78
C PHE A 60 8.55 -16.10 4.72
N ARG A 61 9.18 -15.03 4.22
CA ARG A 61 10.12 -15.07 3.09
C ARG A 61 11.19 -16.15 3.25
N ASP A 62 11.83 -16.22 4.40
CA ASP A 62 12.96 -17.13 4.61
C ASP A 62 12.54 -18.60 4.80
N ARG A 63 11.24 -18.85 4.98
CA ARG A 63 10.63 -20.19 5.06
C ARG A 63 10.28 -20.75 3.68
N VAL A 64 10.10 -19.90 2.68
CA VAL A 64 9.84 -20.29 1.31
C VAL A 64 11.15 -20.73 0.67
N LYS A 65 11.21 -21.99 0.18
CA LYS A 65 12.44 -22.57 -0.41
C LYS A 65 12.40 -22.61 -1.94
N ASP A 66 11.22 -22.49 -2.54
CA ASP A 66 11.05 -22.45 -3.98
C ASP A 66 11.64 -21.13 -4.54
N PRO A 67 12.66 -21.21 -5.43
CA PRO A 67 13.31 -20.03 -6.00
C PRO A 67 12.35 -19.11 -6.75
N ARG A 68 11.33 -19.69 -7.41
CA ARG A 68 10.32 -18.93 -8.14
C ARG A 68 9.45 -18.13 -7.19
N GLN A 69 8.96 -18.75 -6.13
CA GLN A 69 8.17 -18.04 -5.11
C GLN A 69 9.01 -16.96 -4.43
N GLN A 70 10.30 -17.20 -4.18
CA GLN A 70 11.22 -16.16 -3.67
C GLN A 70 11.31 -14.95 -4.61
N GLN A 71 11.35 -15.20 -5.92
CA GLN A 71 11.37 -14.12 -6.92
C GLN A 71 10.06 -13.33 -6.92
N LEU A 72 8.91 -14.00 -6.84
CA LEU A 72 7.60 -13.35 -6.75
C LEU A 72 7.47 -12.51 -5.47
N ILE A 73 7.90 -13.03 -4.33
CA ILE A 73 7.93 -12.30 -3.04
C ILE A 73 8.80 -11.04 -3.16
N LYS A 74 9.98 -11.15 -3.75
CA LYS A 74 10.87 -10.00 -3.99
C LYS A 74 10.22 -8.96 -4.89
N GLY A 75 9.59 -9.42 -5.97
CA GLY A 75 8.86 -8.57 -6.91
C GLY A 75 7.70 -7.84 -6.23
N PHE A 76 6.88 -8.56 -5.46
CA PHE A 76 5.76 -7.98 -4.69
C PHE A 76 6.25 -6.90 -3.71
N ILE A 77 7.23 -7.22 -2.86
CA ILE A 77 7.77 -6.26 -1.89
C ILE A 77 8.32 -5.00 -2.58
N GLY A 78 9.00 -5.17 -3.72
CA GLY A 78 9.51 -4.06 -4.51
C GLY A 78 8.40 -3.20 -5.11
N GLN A 79 7.36 -3.83 -5.67
CA GLN A 79 6.21 -3.13 -6.25
C GLN A 79 5.44 -2.33 -5.20
N GLU A 80 5.14 -2.92 -4.04
CA GLU A 80 4.44 -2.25 -2.94
C GLU A 80 5.28 -1.10 -2.36
N GLY A 81 6.62 -1.25 -2.32
CA GLY A 81 7.50 -0.17 -1.90
C GLY A 81 7.48 1.05 -2.83
N HIS A 82 7.38 0.83 -4.14
CA HIS A 82 7.22 1.93 -5.12
C HIS A 82 5.83 2.55 -5.04
N HIS A 83 4.79 1.74 -4.93
CA HIS A 83 3.40 2.18 -4.81
C HIS A 83 3.20 3.05 -3.57
N SER A 84 3.69 2.59 -2.42
CA SER A 84 3.63 3.33 -1.16
C SER A 84 4.28 4.72 -1.24
N ARG A 85 5.41 4.84 -1.94
CA ARG A 85 6.09 6.12 -2.15
C ARG A 85 5.20 7.13 -2.89
N GLU A 86 4.51 6.69 -3.94
CA GLU A 86 3.62 7.57 -4.71
C GLU A 86 2.43 8.05 -3.86
N HIS A 87 1.87 7.17 -3.03
CA HIS A 87 0.81 7.57 -2.09
C HIS A 87 1.31 8.51 -1.00
N ILE A 88 2.53 8.32 -0.49
CA ILE A 88 3.14 9.27 0.48
C ILE A 88 3.29 10.64 -0.16
N GLU A 89 3.80 10.72 -1.39
CA GLU A 89 3.96 11.98 -2.10
C GLU A 89 2.62 12.66 -2.38
N TYR A 90 1.62 11.88 -2.79
CA TYR A 90 0.27 12.39 -2.96
C TYR A 90 -0.34 12.91 -1.64
N ASN A 91 -0.19 12.16 -0.54
CA ASN A 91 -0.74 12.53 0.77
C ASN A 91 -0.09 13.80 1.33
N ARG A 92 1.19 14.08 1.01
CA ARG A 92 1.82 15.38 1.33
C ARG A 92 1.12 16.57 0.68
N ARG A 93 0.58 16.39 -0.54
CA ARG A 93 -0.20 17.44 -1.19
C ARG A 93 -1.54 17.68 -0.51
N LEU A 94 -2.14 16.63 0.07
CA LEU A 94 -3.34 16.78 0.90
C LEU A 94 -3.02 17.55 2.19
N GLU A 95 -1.90 17.27 2.85
CA GLU A 95 -1.43 18.05 4.00
C GLU A 95 -1.22 19.52 3.64
N ALA A 96 -0.64 19.81 2.48
CA ALA A 96 -0.48 21.18 1.98
C ALA A 96 -1.81 21.89 1.71
N GLN A 97 -2.90 21.14 1.45
CA GLN A 97 -4.26 21.67 1.34
C GLN A 97 -4.96 21.88 2.70
N GLY A 98 -4.29 21.56 3.81
CA GLY A 98 -4.80 21.73 5.17
C GLY A 98 -5.57 20.53 5.72
N TYR A 99 -5.50 19.34 5.08
CA TYR A 99 -6.07 18.12 5.66
C TYR A 99 -5.19 17.60 6.78
N ASP A 100 -5.78 17.24 7.92
CA ASP A 100 -5.08 16.55 9.00
C ASP A 100 -4.93 15.05 8.66
N VAL A 101 -3.94 14.74 7.83
CA VAL A 101 -3.65 13.38 7.39
C VAL A 101 -3.36 12.46 8.57
N THR A 102 -2.72 12.96 9.64
CA THR A 102 -2.44 12.17 10.84
C THR A 102 -3.73 11.73 11.53
N ALA A 103 -4.65 12.65 11.78
CA ALA A 103 -5.95 12.31 12.37
C ALA A 103 -6.78 11.38 11.49
N LEU A 104 -6.77 11.61 10.17
CA LEU A 104 -7.53 10.80 9.22
C LEU A 104 -7.01 9.36 9.10
N THR A 105 -5.71 9.13 9.25
CA THR A 105 -5.10 7.80 9.17
C THR A 105 -5.09 7.04 10.50
N GLU A 106 -5.26 7.71 11.63
CA GLU A 106 -5.19 7.10 12.97
C GLU A 106 -6.14 5.90 13.20
N PRO A 107 -7.39 5.88 12.69
CA PRO A 107 -8.26 4.70 12.82
C PRO A 107 -7.67 3.45 12.19
N VAL A 108 -7.00 3.57 11.03
CA VAL A 108 -6.34 2.45 10.34
C VAL A 108 -5.09 2.04 11.11
N ARG A 109 -4.25 2.98 11.49
CA ARG A 109 -3.04 2.73 12.30
C ARG A 109 -3.38 1.99 13.60
N ARG A 110 -4.46 2.35 14.25
CA ARG A 110 -4.94 1.66 15.46
C ARG A 110 -5.32 0.21 15.18
N ARG A 111 -6.01 -0.06 14.06
CA ARG A 111 -6.37 -1.43 13.64
C ARG A 111 -5.12 -2.26 13.31
N ILE A 112 -4.16 -1.68 12.61
CA ILE A 112 -2.89 -2.34 12.29
C ILE A 112 -2.10 -2.65 13.56
N ARG A 113 -2.00 -1.71 14.50
CA ARG A 113 -1.36 -1.97 15.82
C ARG A 113 -2.05 -3.11 16.57
N TYR A 114 -3.38 -3.13 16.58
CA TYR A 114 -4.14 -4.22 17.17
C TYR A 114 -3.85 -5.57 16.50
N ALA A 115 -3.87 -5.61 15.16
CA ALA A 115 -3.55 -6.82 14.41
C ALA A 115 -2.13 -7.32 14.68
N ASN A 116 -1.15 -6.41 14.73
CA ASN A 116 0.23 -6.76 15.04
C ASN A 116 0.42 -7.32 16.46
N ALA A 117 -0.38 -6.85 17.42
CA ALA A 117 -0.31 -7.29 18.80
C ALA A 117 -1.06 -8.61 19.09
N HIS A 118 -2.14 -8.91 18.34
CA HIS A 118 -3.09 -9.98 18.69
C HIS A 118 -3.23 -11.07 17.63
N PHE A 119 -2.81 -10.84 16.38
CA PHE A 119 -2.95 -11.82 15.31
C PHE A 119 -1.66 -12.63 15.16
N SER A 120 -1.81 -13.93 14.90
CA SER A 120 -0.68 -14.75 14.47
C SER A 120 -0.11 -14.24 13.13
N PRO A 121 1.15 -14.56 12.82
CA PRO A 121 1.73 -14.20 11.51
C PRO A 121 0.89 -14.68 10.33
N GLU A 122 0.33 -15.90 10.41
CA GLU A 122 -0.53 -16.49 9.38
C GLU A 122 -1.82 -15.67 9.20
N ARG A 123 -2.43 -15.25 10.31
CA ARG A 123 -3.63 -14.42 10.27
C ARG A 123 -3.35 -13.03 9.72
N ARG A 124 -2.17 -12.47 9.98
CA ARG A 124 -1.75 -11.18 9.38
C ARG A 124 -1.52 -11.30 7.89
N LEU A 125 -1.01 -12.45 7.43
CA LEU A 125 -0.80 -12.70 6.00
C LEU A 125 -2.12 -12.89 5.25
N ALA A 126 -3.16 -13.39 5.91
CA ALA A 126 -4.49 -13.66 5.35
C ALA A 126 -5.48 -12.50 5.47
N ALA A 127 -5.10 -11.39 6.16
CA ALA A 127 -5.94 -10.21 6.38
C ALA A 127 -5.82 -9.17 5.22
#